data_94de35a55850c56b6857e7680dc7d74d
#
_entry.id   94de35a55850c56b6857e7680dc7d74d
#
_cell.length_a   1.000
_cell.length_b   1.000
_cell.length_c   1.000
_cell.angle_alpha   90.00
_cell.angle_beta   90.00
_cell.angle_gamma   90.00
#
_symmetry.space_group_name_H-M   'P 1'
#
loop_
_entity.id
_entity.type
_entity.pdbx_description
1 polymer ?
#
loop_
_entity_poly.entity_id
_entity_poly.type
_entity_poly.pdbx_seq_one_letter_code
_entity_poly.pdbx_strand_id
1 'polypeptide(L)'
;MNELTNLEMIEKAKSVLKPRELFLGNSAGDVACALLSSNGNLYLGVCIDISSGIGFCAEHSAIAAMITAGESGIAKIVAVWGENTVLPPCGRCRELMCQIDERNLDSTDVILGESMVVKLRDLMPYSSNEVWSQAGTK
;
A
#
# COMPACT_ATOMS: atom_id res chain seq x y z
N MET A 1 -16.99 9.33 -12.95
CA MET A 1 -16.23 9.34 -11.72
C MET A 1 -14.77 9.57 -12.04
N ASN A 2 -14.15 10.53 -11.38
CA ASN A 2 -12.77 10.86 -11.68
C ASN A 2 -11.82 9.94 -10.92
N GLU A 3 -11.05 9.17 -11.66
CA GLU A 3 -9.95 8.44 -11.07
C GLU A 3 -8.76 9.38 -10.91
N LEU A 4 -8.04 9.23 -9.81
CA LEU A 4 -6.82 9.98 -9.62
C LEU A 4 -5.74 9.47 -10.58
N THR A 5 -5.01 10.39 -11.19
CA THR A 5 -3.86 10.03 -12.03
C THR A 5 -2.72 9.53 -11.15
N ASN A 6 -1.72 8.89 -11.77
CA ASN A 6 -0.55 8.42 -11.02
C ASN A 6 0.16 9.58 -10.32
N LEU A 7 0.29 10.71 -11.01
CA LEU A 7 0.92 11.89 -10.40
C LEU A 7 0.11 12.41 -9.23
N GLU A 8 -1.22 12.46 -9.38
CA GLU A 8 -2.10 12.87 -8.27
C GLU A 8 -1.99 11.94 -7.08
N MET A 9 -1.89 10.63 -7.32
CA MET A 9 -1.67 9.65 -6.25
C MET A 9 -0.35 9.90 -5.51
N ILE A 10 0.72 10.16 -6.27
CA ILE A 10 2.02 10.49 -5.69
C ILE A 10 1.92 11.76 -4.83
N GLU A 11 1.25 12.79 -5.34
CA GLU A 11 1.08 14.04 -4.61
C GLU A 11 0.25 13.84 -3.33
N LYS A 12 -0.78 12.99 -3.39
CA LYS A 12 -1.58 12.66 -2.20
C LYS A 12 -0.73 11.96 -1.14
N ALA A 13 0.12 11.02 -1.54
CA ALA A 13 1.02 10.36 -0.60
C ALA A 13 1.99 11.38 0.02
N LYS A 14 2.58 12.25 -0.81
CA LYS A 14 3.49 13.29 -0.32
C LYS A 14 2.82 14.22 0.69
N SER A 15 1.51 14.43 0.59
CA SER A 15 0.81 15.36 1.49
C SER A 15 0.86 14.94 2.96
N VAL A 16 1.10 13.67 3.24
CA VAL A 16 1.22 13.17 4.61
C VAL A 16 2.64 12.69 4.95
N LEU A 17 3.57 12.85 4.01
CA LEU A 17 4.97 12.50 4.23
C LEU A 17 5.59 13.53 5.17
N LYS A 18 5.75 13.15 6.44
CA LYS A 18 6.23 14.07 7.47
C LYS A 18 7.02 13.28 8.52
N PRO A 19 8.32 13.08 8.30
CA PRO A 19 9.14 12.39 9.27
C PRO A 19 9.10 13.10 10.63
N ARG A 20 8.89 12.33 11.69
CA ARG A 20 8.93 12.87 13.06
C ARG A 20 9.38 11.80 14.04
N GLU A 21 9.95 12.26 15.13
CA GLU A 21 10.34 11.38 16.21
C GLU A 21 9.13 11.11 17.12
N LEU A 22 9.11 9.91 17.64
CA LEU A 22 8.19 9.49 18.68
C LEU A 22 9.00 9.26 19.96
N PHE A 23 8.45 8.56 20.92
CA PHE A 23 9.09 8.31 22.20
C PHE A 23 10.30 7.37 22.04
N LEU A 24 11.40 7.65 22.74
CA LEU A 24 12.58 6.78 22.86
C LEU A 24 13.21 6.37 21.52
N GLY A 25 13.34 7.31 20.59
CA GLY A 25 14.01 7.05 19.33
C GLY A 25 13.15 6.34 18.29
N ASN A 26 11.91 6.03 18.60
CA ASN A 26 10.96 5.57 17.61
C ASN A 26 10.58 6.72 16.68
N SER A 27 10.08 6.42 15.50
CA SER A 27 9.76 7.44 14.51
C SER A 27 8.55 7.05 13.68
N ALA A 28 8.04 8.01 12.92
CA ALA A 28 6.93 7.78 11.99
C ALA A 28 7.05 8.76 10.84
N GLY A 29 6.41 8.42 9.72
CA GLY A 29 6.23 9.36 8.62
C GLY A 29 7.37 9.47 7.63
N ASP A 30 8.37 8.60 7.70
CA ASP A 30 9.47 8.58 6.73
C ASP A 30 9.04 8.07 5.36
N VAL A 31 8.01 7.23 5.34
CA VAL A 31 7.37 6.73 4.13
C VAL A 31 5.88 7.01 4.25
N ALA A 32 5.27 7.44 3.17
CA ALA A 32 3.84 7.70 3.11
C ALA A 32 3.22 6.95 1.94
N CYS A 33 1.97 6.56 2.11
CA CYS A 33 1.23 5.78 1.13
C CYS A 33 -0.08 6.46 0.78
N ALA A 34 -0.45 6.42 -0.49
CA ALA A 34 -1.80 6.73 -0.94
C ALA A 34 -2.38 5.48 -1.59
N LEU A 35 -3.60 5.14 -1.21
CA LEU A 35 -4.33 3.99 -1.69
C LEU A 35 -5.69 4.44 -2.18
N LEU A 36 -6.02 4.11 -3.41
CA LEU A 36 -7.35 4.35 -3.98
C LEU A 36 -8.08 3.02 -4.02
N SER A 37 -9.21 2.93 -3.33
CA SER A 37 -9.99 1.69 -3.31
C SER A 37 -10.71 1.48 -4.64
N SER A 38 -11.18 0.27 -4.86
CA SER A 38 -11.96 -0.07 -6.06
C SER A 38 -13.26 0.74 -6.15
N ASN A 39 -13.74 1.25 -5.03
CA ASN A 39 -14.94 2.10 -5.00
C ASN A 39 -14.61 3.59 -5.15
N GLY A 40 -13.35 3.95 -5.35
CA GLY A 40 -12.93 5.33 -5.57
C GLY A 40 -12.65 6.14 -4.31
N ASN A 41 -12.49 5.50 -3.17
CA ASN A 41 -12.18 6.18 -1.91
C ASN A 41 -10.68 6.20 -1.66
N LEU A 42 -10.17 7.35 -1.23
CA LEU A 42 -8.74 7.55 -0.97
C LEU A 42 -8.44 7.30 0.49
N TYR A 43 -7.39 6.51 0.74
CA TYR A 43 -6.87 6.26 2.09
C TYR A 43 -5.39 6.59 2.10
N LEU A 44 -4.96 7.27 3.14
CA LEU A 44 -3.57 7.68 3.32
C LEU A 44 -3.00 7.01 4.58
N GLY A 45 -1.70 6.77 4.57
CA GLY A 45 -1.04 6.19 5.73
C GLY A 45 0.44 6.52 5.74
N VAL A 46 1.04 6.39 6.92
CA VAL A 46 2.48 6.59 7.09
C VAL A 46 3.07 5.39 7.83
N CYS A 47 4.36 5.17 7.66
CA CYS A 47 5.06 4.11 8.37
C CYS A 47 5.24 4.47 9.84
N ILE A 48 5.36 3.43 10.65
CA ILE A 48 5.66 3.56 12.07
C ILE A 48 6.87 2.67 12.34
N ASP A 49 7.96 3.27 12.78
CA ASP A 49 9.23 2.58 13.03
C ASP A 49 9.48 2.48 14.52
N ILE A 50 9.30 1.28 15.04
CA ILE A 50 9.29 0.98 16.46
C ILE A 50 10.24 -0.19 16.73
N SER A 51 10.87 -0.21 17.87
CA SER A 51 11.74 -1.31 18.27
C SER A 51 10.96 -2.62 18.39
N SER A 52 11.68 -3.72 18.47
CA SER A 52 11.12 -5.08 18.65
C SER A 52 10.28 -5.58 17.48
N GLY A 53 10.48 -4.99 16.30
CA GLY A 53 9.80 -5.46 15.08
C GLY A 53 8.30 -5.23 15.05
N ILE A 54 7.77 -4.35 15.91
CA ILE A 54 6.32 -4.13 15.99
C ILE A 54 5.82 -2.97 15.12
N GLY A 55 6.73 -2.25 14.49
CA GLY A 55 6.36 -1.23 13.52
C GLY A 55 5.87 -1.83 12.20
N PHE A 56 5.39 -0.99 11.31
CA PHE A 56 4.88 -1.46 10.01
C PHE A 56 4.93 -0.37 8.95
N CYS A 57 4.79 -0.82 7.72
CA CYS A 57 4.92 0.02 6.54
C CYS A 57 3.75 0.99 6.37
N ALA A 58 3.98 2.05 5.59
CA ALA A 58 2.95 3.04 5.28
C ALA A 58 1.73 2.40 4.59
N GLU A 59 1.96 1.40 3.74
CA GLU A 59 0.88 0.68 3.08
C GLU A 59 -0.02 -0.04 4.08
N HIS A 60 0.54 -0.59 5.15
CA HIS A 60 -0.24 -1.22 6.20
C HIS A 60 -1.20 -0.23 6.86
N SER A 61 -0.73 1.01 7.11
CA SER A 61 -1.58 2.05 7.69
C SER A 61 -2.75 2.40 6.79
N ALA A 62 -2.49 2.59 5.50
CA ALA A 62 -3.54 2.91 4.53
C ALA A 62 -4.52 1.74 4.37
N ILE A 63 -4.01 0.52 4.30
CA ILE A 63 -4.83 -0.68 4.19
C ILE A 63 -5.70 -0.86 5.44
N ALA A 64 -5.15 -0.64 6.63
CA ALA A 64 -5.92 -0.73 7.86
C ALA A 64 -7.09 0.25 7.85
N ALA A 65 -6.86 1.48 7.38
CA ALA A 65 -7.92 2.47 7.26
C ALA A 65 -9.00 2.02 6.27
N MET A 66 -8.60 1.47 5.13
CA MET A 66 -9.53 0.95 4.12
C MET A 66 -10.37 -0.20 4.68
N ILE A 67 -9.74 -1.16 5.34
CA ILE A 67 -10.43 -2.31 5.94
C ILE A 67 -11.41 -1.83 7.02
N THR A 68 -11.00 -0.86 7.83
CA THR A 68 -11.86 -0.27 8.87
C THR A 68 -13.12 0.34 8.26
N ALA A 69 -12.99 0.93 7.06
CA ALA A 69 -14.11 1.52 6.34
C ALA A 69 -14.98 0.48 5.61
N GLY A 70 -14.61 -0.81 5.65
CA GLY A 70 -15.40 -1.89 5.07
C GLY A 70 -15.02 -2.27 3.64
N GLU A 71 -13.87 -1.82 3.15
CA GLU A 71 -13.41 -2.12 1.80
C GLU A 71 -12.16 -3.00 1.82
N SER A 72 -11.95 -3.75 0.74
CA SER A 72 -10.77 -4.62 0.60
C SER A 72 -10.16 -4.57 -0.80
N GLY A 73 -10.86 -4.05 -1.79
CA GLY A 73 -10.36 -3.95 -3.16
C GLY A 73 -9.55 -2.69 -3.37
N ILE A 74 -8.36 -2.84 -3.96
CA ILE A 74 -7.43 -1.74 -4.20
C ILE A 74 -7.32 -1.49 -5.71
N ALA A 75 -7.66 -0.28 -6.15
CA ALA A 75 -7.48 0.10 -7.55
C ALA A 75 -6.05 0.56 -7.83
N LYS A 76 -5.50 1.43 -6.99
CA LYS A 76 -4.15 1.97 -7.14
C LYS A 76 -3.48 2.15 -5.78
N ILE A 77 -2.17 1.96 -5.74
CA ILE A 77 -1.40 2.19 -4.52
C ILE A 77 -0.02 2.72 -4.86
N VAL A 78 0.49 3.63 -4.02
CA VAL A 78 1.83 4.19 -4.17
C VAL A 78 2.41 4.49 -2.80
N ALA A 79 3.71 4.30 -2.66
CA ALA A 79 4.46 4.71 -1.47
C ALA A 79 5.56 5.66 -1.89
N VAL A 80 5.80 6.69 -1.10
CA VAL A 80 6.84 7.70 -1.37
C VAL A 80 7.76 7.86 -0.16
N TRP A 81 9.02 8.18 -0.46
CA TRP A 81 10.07 8.42 0.53
C TRP A 81 10.90 9.59 0.07
N GLY A 82 11.20 10.52 0.99
CA GLY A 82 11.97 11.71 0.63
C GLY A 82 11.19 12.58 -0.35
N GLU A 83 11.91 13.49 -1.02
CA GLU A 83 11.25 14.48 -1.86
C GLU A 83 10.69 13.90 -3.16
N ASN A 84 11.40 12.98 -3.79
CA ASN A 84 11.05 12.54 -5.14
C ASN A 84 11.22 11.04 -5.39
N THR A 85 11.18 10.22 -4.35
CA THR A 85 11.38 8.78 -4.54
C THR A 85 10.08 8.03 -4.34
N VAL A 86 9.66 7.27 -5.36
CA VAL A 86 8.56 6.32 -5.26
C VAL A 86 9.19 4.97 -4.91
N LEU A 87 8.70 4.34 -3.85
CA LEU A 87 9.21 3.04 -3.40
C LEU A 87 8.28 1.93 -3.87
N PRO A 88 8.83 0.82 -4.38
CA PRO A 88 8.01 -0.37 -4.54
C PRO A 88 7.59 -0.89 -3.17
N PRO A 89 6.43 -1.54 -3.06
CA PRO A 89 6.00 -2.09 -1.77
C PRO A 89 6.93 -3.24 -1.34
N CYS A 90 7.19 -3.33 -0.04
CA CYS A 90 7.98 -4.45 0.49
C CYS A 90 7.22 -5.77 0.36
N GLY A 91 7.91 -6.88 0.59
CA GLY A 91 7.28 -8.20 0.48
C GLY A 91 6.10 -8.37 1.42
N ARG A 92 6.20 -7.83 2.62
CA ARG A 92 5.10 -7.88 3.60
C ARG A 92 3.85 -7.16 3.10
N CYS A 93 4.03 -6.00 2.46
CA CYS A 93 2.90 -5.25 1.91
C CYS A 93 2.28 -5.95 0.71
N ARG A 94 3.11 -6.55 -0.15
CA ARG A 94 2.62 -7.31 -1.29
C ARG A 94 1.76 -8.48 -0.83
N GLU A 95 2.23 -9.21 0.16
CA GLU A 95 1.51 -10.36 0.71
C GLU A 95 0.20 -9.91 1.35
N LEU A 96 0.22 -8.84 2.13
CA LEU A 96 -1.00 -8.31 2.75
C LEU A 96 -2.05 -7.94 1.71
N MET A 97 -1.65 -7.24 0.64
CA MET A 97 -2.57 -6.82 -0.40
C MET A 97 -3.27 -8.01 -1.07
N CYS A 98 -2.55 -9.09 -1.35
CA CYS A 98 -3.16 -10.22 -2.01
C CYS A 98 -4.01 -11.08 -1.06
N GLN A 99 -3.69 -11.09 0.23
CA GLN A 99 -4.46 -11.88 1.19
C GLN A 99 -5.77 -11.24 1.62
N ILE A 100 -5.86 -9.92 1.61
CA ILE A 100 -7.10 -9.25 2.00
C ILE A 100 -8.19 -9.36 0.94
N ASP A 101 -7.80 -9.54 -0.32
CA ASP A 101 -8.74 -9.69 -1.43
C ASP A 101 -7.96 -10.25 -2.63
N GLU A 102 -8.25 -11.49 -3.03
CA GLU A 102 -7.50 -12.12 -4.12
C GLU A 102 -7.64 -11.38 -5.44
N ARG A 103 -8.71 -10.62 -5.64
CA ARG A 103 -8.90 -9.81 -6.86
C ARG A 103 -7.80 -8.75 -7.00
N ASN A 104 -7.16 -8.35 -5.91
CA ASN A 104 -6.09 -7.36 -5.94
C ASN A 104 -4.90 -7.81 -6.80
N LEU A 105 -4.67 -9.11 -6.93
CA LEU A 105 -3.59 -9.59 -7.78
C LEU A 105 -3.71 -9.07 -9.22
N ASP A 106 -4.92 -9.04 -9.77
CA ASP A 106 -5.12 -8.63 -11.16
C ASP A 106 -5.70 -7.23 -11.30
N SER A 107 -6.27 -6.67 -10.25
CA SER A 107 -6.93 -5.37 -10.33
C SER A 107 -6.09 -4.21 -9.80
N THR A 108 -5.13 -4.47 -8.90
CA THR A 108 -4.37 -3.39 -8.28
C THR A 108 -3.25 -2.90 -9.18
N ASP A 109 -3.27 -1.62 -9.50
CA ASP A 109 -2.15 -0.93 -10.14
C ASP A 109 -1.18 -0.48 -9.04
N VAL A 110 0.04 -1.03 -9.09
CA VAL A 110 1.11 -0.61 -8.19
C VAL A 110 1.95 0.42 -8.92
N ILE A 111 1.94 1.65 -8.42
CA ILE A 111 2.64 2.77 -9.05
C ILE A 111 4.10 2.71 -8.61
N LEU A 112 5.01 2.60 -9.56
CA LEU A 112 6.45 2.56 -9.33
C LEU A 112 7.15 3.85 -9.78
N GLY A 113 6.42 4.79 -10.38
CA GLY A 113 6.89 6.07 -10.85
C GLY A 113 5.78 6.76 -11.61
N GLU A 114 6.00 8.00 -12.08
CA GLU A 114 4.96 8.73 -12.82
C GLU A 114 4.50 7.96 -14.07
N SER A 115 5.43 7.27 -14.73
CA SER A 115 5.16 6.56 -15.99
C SER A 115 5.30 5.05 -15.87
N MET A 116 5.50 4.52 -14.68
CA MET A 116 5.70 3.09 -14.49
C MET A 116 4.68 2.54 -13.52
N VAL A 117 3.85 1.63 -14.02
CA VAL A 117 2.81 0.97 -13.24
C VAL A 117 2.82 -0.50 -13.59
N VAL A 118 2.70 -1.36 -12.60
CA VAL A 118 2.57 -2.80 -12.81
C VAL A 118 1.37 -3.31 -12.03
N LYS A 119 0.86 -4.46 -12.39
CA LYS A 119 -0.17 -5.13 -11.58
C LYS A 119 0.50 -5.80 -10.38
N LEU A 120 -0.25 -5.93 -9.29
CA LEU A 120 0.27 -6.62 -8.10
C LEU A 120 0.77 -8.03 -8.47
N ARG A 121 0.09 -8.73 -9.36
CA ARG A 121 0.50 -10.07 -9.81
C ARG A 121 1.94 -10.08 -10.35
N ASP A 122 2.36 -9.03 -11.01
CA ASP A 122 3.72 -8.96 -11.55
C ASP A 122 4.78 -8.96 -10.44
N LEU A 123 4.39 -8.57 -9.23
CA LEU A 123 5.25 -8.52 -8.06
C LEU A 123 5.04 -9.72 -7.13
N MET A 124 4.16 -10.65 -7.51
CA MET A 124 3.75 -11.80 -6.70
C MET A 124 3.72 -13.09 -7.53
N PRO A 125 4.78 -13.43 -8.24
CA PRO A 125 4.80 -14.71 -8.97
C PRO A 125 4.69 -15.86 -7.96
N TYR A 126 3.88 -16.87 -8.31
CA TYR A 126 3.66 -18.04 -7.46
C TYR A 126 3.09 -17.69 -6.09
N SER A 127 2.04 -16.88 -6.07
CA SER A 127 1.38 -16.46 -4.85
C SER A 127 0.74 -17.66 -4.12
N SER A 128 0.80 -17.66 -2.78
CA SER A 128 0.13 -18.70 -1.97
C SER A 128 -1.40 -18.69 -2.14
N ASN A 129 -1.98 -17.59 -2.61
CA ASN A 129 -3.42 -17.50 -2.87
C ASN A 129 -3.88 -18.60 -3.82
N GLU A 130 -3.07 -18.95 -4.80
CA GLU A 130 -3.43 -19.99 -5.77
C GLU A 130 -3.61 -21.34 -5.10
N VAL A 131 -2.77 -21.65 -4.12
CA VAL A 131 -2.87 -22.89 -3.36
C VAL A 131 -4.08 -22.87 -2.44
N TRP A 132 -4.27 -21.78 -1.72
CA TRP A 132 -5.39 -21.63 -0.78
C TRP A 132 -6.74 -21.67 -1.48
N SER A 133 -6.85 -21.00 -2.63
CA SER A 133 -8.08 -21.00 -3.42
C SER A 133 -8.44 -22.38 -3.91
N GLN A 134 -7.45 -23.16 -4.39
CA GLN A 134 -7.66 -24.52 -4.86
C GLN A 134 -8.07 -25.46 -3.73
N ALA A 135 -7.51 -25.26 -2.54
CA ALA A 135 -7.83 -26.08 -1.37
C ALA A 135 -9.20 -25.74 -0.77
N GLY A 136 -9.80 -24.62 -1.17
CA GLY A 136 -11.07 -24.17 -0.60
C GLY A 136 -10.97 -23.70 0.82
N THR A 137 -9.75 -23.41 1.30
CA THR A 137 -9.50 -23.01 2.68
C THR A 137 -8.53 -21.86 2.76
N LYS A 138 -8.58 -21.27 3.89
CA LYS A 138 -7.58 -20.33 4.30
C LYS A 138 -7.38 -20.44 5.81
#